data_5bf61b362b5fe1188fde95d78754da63
#
_entry.id   5bf61b362b5fe1188fde95d78754da63
#
_cell.length_a   1.000
_cell.length_b   1.000
_cell.length_c   1.000
_cell.angle_alpha   90.00
_cell.angle_beta   90.00
_cell.angle_gamma   90.00
#
_symmetry.space_group_name_H-M   'P 1'
#
loop_
_entity.id
_entity.type
_entity.pdbx_description
1 polymer ?
#
loop_
_entity_poly.entity_id
_entity_poly.type
_entity_poly.pdbx_seq_one_letter_code
_entity_poly.pdbx_strand_id
1 'polypeptide(L)'
;MSQTILGTTDDKITINGELTYSDIPGTRPEHHGLLMNARFIQGIFDDRADVCRFSRFGRSWDADENTDGLIRALSEWKRYGLLAFTVGLQGGMPVLTISNKTIDNNPYSEDGTHVNPKYLDRLDRLITAADQLGMVVIVSLLYQGQSARMRDGRCIRNAVKGGCNFLRGRGYKNVLIEVANEHDVGQFKNHPLVFYPDGIASLIDLARRESGGLLVGSSSGGIRFYPEVCEASDIILVHGNGGTEQTYYNMIRDVKALNLNRPIVCNEDSPRFTQLKVAYQTGTSWGYYNTHTKQEPPADWSVTAGEDYFFAWRMADGLGIEVPEIPFEAQFYLQGFEEANTYQNKRWIRLTSLYPEKIDYVEFYRNDRFYDIAYEEPYYVNHRQTWIQQGVEITDTERWRAVIHLHSGDILERENH
;
A
#
# COMPACT_ATOMS: atom_id res chain seq x y z
N MET A 1 -14.42 -24.18 -0.99
CA MET A 1 -14.23 -23.73 0.40
C MET A 1 -12.90 -23.01 0.47
N SER A 2 -12.84 -21.89 1.18
CA SER A 2 -11.58 -21.15 1.36
C SER A 2 -10.52 -22.05 2.02
N GLN A 3 -9.31 -22.01 1.51
CA GLN A 3 -8.17 -22.79 2.04
C GLN A 3 -7.41 -21.99 3.11
N THR A 4 -7.51 -20.68 3.06
CA THR A 4 -6.81 -19.73 3.95
C THR A 4 -7.84 -19.07 4.86
N ILE A 5 -7.68 -19.24 6.17
CA ILE A 5 -8.58 -18.67 7.18
C ILE A 5 -7.79 -17.66 8.00
N LEU A 6 -8.10 -16.38 7.82
CA LEU A 6 -7.57 -15.30 8.63
C LEU A 6 -8.23 -15.31 10.02
N GLY A 7 -7.44 -15.21 11.05
CA GLY A 7 -7.88 -15.10 12.44
C GLY A 7 -6.95 -14.22 13.28
N THR A 8 -7.30 -14.06 14.54
CA THR A 8 -6.47 -13.34 15.52
C THR A 8 -6.42 -14.12 16.83
N THR A 9 -5.30 -14.01 17.53
CA THR A 9 -5.13 -14.46 18.91
C THR A 9 -4.43 -13.33 19.65
N ASP A 10 -5.11 -12.72 20.61
CA ASP A 10 -4.64 -11.51 21.28
C ASP A 10 -4.29 -10.41 20.24
N ASP A 11 -3.11 -9.82 20.33
CA ASP A 11 -2.58 -8.82 19.43
C ASP A 11 -1.85 -9.39 18.20
N LYS A 12 -2.07 -10.70 17.90
CA LYS A 12 -1.38 -11.44 16.85
C LYS A 12 -2.32 -11.94 15.76
N ILE A 13 -1.83 -11.98 14.53
CA ILE A 13 -2.52 -12.55 13.36
C ILE A 13 -2.25 -14.05 13.27
N THR A 14 -3.30 -14.79 12.93
CA THR A 14 -3.20 -16.22 12.59
C THR A 14 -3.71 -16.47 11.17
N ILE A 15 -3.12 -17.48 10.53
CA ILE A 15 -3.64 -18.09 9.31
C ILE A 15 -3.85 -19.58 9.61
N ASN A 16 -5.07 -20.07 9.38
CA ASN A 16 -5.47 -21.46 9.69
C ASN A 16 -5.25 -21.86 11.16
N GLY A 17 -5.33 -20.88 12.07
CA GLY A 17 -5.14 -21.09 13.50
C GLY A 17 -3.69 -21.02 14.01
N GLU A 18 -2.73 -20.96 13.10
CA GLU A 18 -1.31 -20.83 13.42
C GLU A 18 -0.85 -19.36 13.30
N LEU A 19 0.05 -18.93 14.20
CA LEU A 19 0.64 -17.59 14.10
C LEU A 19 1.41 -17.46 12.78
N THR A 20 1.18 -16.38 12.06
CA THR A 20 1.94 -16.09 10.85
C THR A 20 3.44 -16.10 11.13
N TYR A 21 4.24 -16.59 10.19
CA TYR A 21 5.70 -16.70 10.25
C TYR A 21 6.26 -17.60 11.36
N SER A 22 5.44 -18.30 12.15
CA SER A 22 5.92 -19.22 13.19
C SER A 22 6.50 -20.52 12.60
N ASP A 23 6.20 -20.82 11.35
CA ASP A 23 6.71 -21.96 10.59
C ASP A 23 8.06 -21.68 9.91
N ILE A 24 8.56 -20.44 9.96
CA ILE A 24 9.85 -20.05 9.39
C ILE A 24 10.94 -20.16 10.46
N PRO A 25 11.90 -21.08 10.34
CA PRO A 25 12.88 -21.38 11.41
C PRO A 25 13.74 -20.16 11.82
N GLY A 26 13.98 -19.22 10.91
CA GLY A 26 14.76 -18.01 11.16
C GLY A 26 13.99 -16.88 11.81
N THR A 27 12.66 -16.95 11.88
CA THR A 27 11.83 -15.85 12.41
C THR A 27 11.95 -15.76 13.93
N ARG A 28 12.22 -14.56 14.41
CA ARG A 28 12.24 -14.27 15.85
C ARG A 28 10.82 -14.35 16.44
N PRO A 29 10.65 -14.86 17.68
CA PRO A 29 9.32 -15.01 18.30
C PRO A 29 8.51 -13.71 18.35
N GLU A 30 9.17 -12.56 18.51
CA GLU A 30 8.49 -11.24 18.50
C GLU A 30 7.89 -10.86 17.16
N HIS A 31 8.32 -11.49 16.07
CA HIS A 31 7.77 -11.30 14.73
C HIS A 31 6.68 -12.33 14.35
N HIS A 32 6.45 -13.35 15.18
CA HIS A 32 5.32 -14.25 14.96
C HIS A 32 4.00 -13.49 15.09
N GLY A 33 3.06 -13.75 14.22
CA GLY A 33 1.76 -13.09 14.21
C GLY A 33 1.75 -11.71 13.54
N LEU A 34 2.81 -11.31 12.82
CA LEU A 34 2.78 -10.13 11.96
C LEU A 34 2.07 -10.43 10.63
N LEU A 35 1.58 -9.40 9.95
CA LEU A 35 0.98 -9.48 8.62
C LEU A 35 1.67 -8.46 7.71
N MET A 36 2.85 -8.81 7.19
CA MET A 36 3.55 -7.96 6.24
C MET A 36 2.75 -7.85 4.95
N ASN A 37 2.57 -6.63 4.47
CA ASN A 37 1.64 -6.37 3.38
C ASN A 37 2.16 -5.30 2.41
N ALA A 38 1.47 -5.16 1.27
CA ALA A 38 1.73 -4.12 0.29
C ALA A 38 0.43 -3.50 -0.20
N ARG A 39 0.51 -2.24 -0.63
CA ARG A 39 -0.64 -1.54 -1.17
C ARG A 39 -0.74 -1.75 -2.68
N PHE A 40 -1.56 -2.70 -3.11
CA PHE A 40 -1.88 -2.97 -4.51
C PHE A 40 -3.28 -2.44 -4.86
N ILE A 41 -3.57 -1.21 -4.44
CA ILE A 41 -4.90 -0.59 -4.46
C ILE A 41 -5.56 -0.58 -5.84
N GLN A 42 -4.76 -0.57 -6.91
CA GLN A 42 -5.21 -0.58 -8.30
C GLN A 42 -5.37 -2.00 -8.88
N GLY A 43 -5.31 -3.04 -8.06
CA GLY A 43 -5.34 -4.43 -8.53
C GLY A 43 -6.57 -4.81 -9.35
N ILE A 44 -7.71 -4.11 -9.17
CA ILE A 44 -8.93 -4.29 -9.96
C ILE A 44 -9.38 -2.99 -10.65
N PHE A 45 -8.47 -2.05 -10.80
CA PHE A 45 -8.72 -0.70 -11.33
C PHE A 45 -9.30 -0.73 -12.75
N ASP A 46 -10.19 0.22 -13.00
CA ASP A 46 -10.68 0.60 -14.32
C ASP A 46 -11.12 2.06 -14.30
N ASP A 47 -11.02 2.76 -15.42
CA ASP A 47 -11.52 4.12 -15.55
C ASP A 47 -12.67 4.18 -16.55
N ARG A 48 -13.89 4.28 -16.05
CA ARG A 48 -15.08 4.32 -16.91
C ARG A 48 -15.27 5.66 -17.63
N ALA A 49 -14.58 6.72 -17.20
CA ALA A 49 -14.65 8.02 -17.84
C ALA A 49 -13.82 8.07 -19.13
N ASP A 50 -12.68 7.37 -19.17
CA ASP A 50 -11.82 7.26 -20.35
C ASP A 50 -10.94 6.01 -20.25
N VAL A 51 -11.42 4.92 -20.82
CA VAL A 51 -10.75 3.63 -20.79
C VAL A 51 -9.41 3.59 -21.55
N CYS A 52 -9.14 4.59 -22.39
CA CYS A 52 -7.91 4.64 -23.18
C CYS A 52 -6.78 5.45 -22.52
N ARG A 53 -7.09 6.29 -21.50
CA ARG A 53 -6.10 7.24 -20.97
C ARG A 53 -4.88 6.59 -20.29
N PHE A 54 -4.98 5.34 -19.90
CA PHE A 54 -3.87 4.57 -19.30
C PHE A 54 -3.13 3.70 -20.32
N SER A 55 -3.45 3.82 -21.61
CA SER A 55 -2.67 3.17 -22.67
C SER A 55 -1.35 3.91 -22.84
N ARG A 56 -0.24 3.25 -22.49
CA ARG A 56 1.12 3.78 -22.58
C ARG A 56 2.13 2.65 -22.69
N PHE A 57 3.39 2.97 -22.93
CA PHE A 57 4.47 1.99 -23.10
C PHE A 57 4.19 1.01 -24.27
N GLY A 58 3.55 1.52 -25.34
CA GLY A 58 3.19 0.69 -26.49
C GLY A 58 2.10 -0.35 -26.22
N ARG A 59 1.38 -0.25 -25.09
CA ARG A 59 0.30 -1.16 -24.68
C ARG A 59 -1.03 -0.43 -24.59
N SER A 60 -2.10 -1.10 -24.99
CA SER A 60 -3.46 -0.66 -24.69
C SER A 60 -3.81 -1.01 -23.24
N TRP A 61 -4.59 -0.15 -22.58
CA TRP A 61 -5.12 -0.47 -21.26
C TRP A 61 -6.13 -1.60 -21.34
N ASP A 62 -5.98 -2.59 -20.48
CA ASP A 62 -6.93 -3.67 -20.23
C ASP A 62 -7.01 -3.95 -18.72
N ALA A 63 -8.19 -3.73 -18.14
CA ALA A 63 -8.40 -3.88 -16.70
C ALA A 63 -8.33 -5.34 -16.23
N ASP A 64 -8.69 -6.30 -17.08
CA ASP A 64 -8.60 -7.72 -16.76
C ASP A 64 -7.13 -8.17 -16.81
N GLU A 65 -6.36 -7.76 -17.81
CA GLU A 65 -4.92 -8.02 -17.89
C GLU A 65 -4.16 -7.37 -16.71
N ASN A 66 -4.57 -6.17 -16.27
CA ASN A 66 -4.00 -5.56 -15.07
C ASN A 66 -4.18 -6.45 -13.84
N THR A 67 -5.38 -7.01 -13.63
CA THR A 67 -5.68 -7.92 -12.52
C THR A 67 -4.90 -9.24 -12.67
N ASP A 68 -4.86 -9.81 -13.86
CA ASP A 68 -4.14 -11.06 -14.14
C ASP A 68 -2.62 -10.88 -13.97
N GLY A 69 -2.09 -9.71 -14.29
CA GLY A 69 -0.71 -9.33 -14.02
C GLY A 69 -0.39 -9.35 -12.52
N LEU A 70 -1.27 -8.79 -11.69
CA LEU A 70 -1.12 -8.87 -10.24
C LEU A 70 -1.18 -10.32 -9.73
N ILE A 71 -2.15 -11.11 -10.21
CA ILE A 71 -2.27 -12.52 -9.83
C ILE A 71 -0.97 -13.27 -10.13
N ARG A 72 -0.37 -13.07 -11.30
CA ARG A 72 0.92 -13.69 -11.66
C ARG A 72 2.07 -13.30 -10.73
N ALA A 73 2.07 -12.06 -10.23
CA ALA A 73 3.14 -11.54 -9.37
C ALA A 73 3.04 -12.01 -7.90
N LEU A 74 1.86 -12.43 -7.42
CA LEU A 74 1.64 -12.76 -6.00
C LEU A 74 2.61 -13.83 -5.47
N SER A 75 2.93 -14.85 -6.26
CA SER A 75 3.84 -15.93 -5.84
C SER A 75 5.28 -15.43 -5.62
N GLU A 76 5.73 -14.47 -6.39
CA GLU A 76 7.02 -13.82 -6.20
C GLU A 76 7.07 -13.03 -4.91
N TRP A 77 6.09 -12.15 -4.68
CA TRP A 77 5.97 -11.37 -3.44
C TRP A 77 5.89 -12.26 -2.20
N LYS A 78 5.09 -13.34 -2.27
CA LYS A 78 4.98 -14.31 -1.16
C LYS A 78 6.32 -14.96 -0.81
N ARG A 79 7.16 -15.25 -1.77
CA ARG A 79 8.48 -15.85 -1.54
C ARG A 79 9.38 -14.98 -0.67
N TYR A 80 9.18 -13.66 -0.66
CA TYR A 80 9.86 -12.74 0.23
C TYR A 80 9.13 -12.53 1.57
N GLY A 81 8.03 -13.22 1.83
CA GLY A 81 7.28 -13.13 3.09
C GLY A 81 6.06 -12.23 3.06
N LEU A 82 5.67 -11.66 1.90
CA LEU A 82 4.42 -10.89 1.80
C LEU A 82 3.23 -11.83 2.00
N LEU A 83 2.42 -11.59 3.05
CA LEU A 83 1.24 -12.42 3.34
C LEU A 83 -0.09 -11.69 3.08
N ALA A 84 -0.06 -10.38 2.90
CA ALA A 84 -1.27 -9.65 2.58
C ALA A 84 -1.03 -8.52 1.57
N PHE A 85 -2.10 -8.05 0.96
CA PHE A 85 -2.08 -6.83 0.16
C PHE A 85 -3.44 -6.14 0.17
N THR A 86 -3.43 -4.79 0.03
CA THR A 86 -4.64 -3.99 -0.04
C THR A 86 -5.09 -3.82 -1.48
N VAL A 87 -6.36 -4.08 -1.76
CA VAL A 87 -7.02 -3.77 -3.03
C VAL A 87 -8.27 -2.94 -2.79
N GLY A 88 -8.50 -1.93 -3.60
CA GLY A 88 -9.69 -1.08 -3.48
C GLY A 88 -10.85 -1.57 -4.33
N LEU A 89 -12.01 -1.74 -3.75
CA LEU A 89 -13.25 -1.89 -4.50
C LEU A 89 -13.60 -0.55 -5.16
N GLN A 90 -13.68 0.55 -4.40
CA GLN A 90 -13.34 1.87 -4.94
C GLN A 90 -11.81 1.96 -4.96
N GLY A 91 -11.22 1.92 -6.13
CA GLY A 91 -9.76 1.94 -6.25
C GLY A 91 -9.14 3.28 -5.90
N GLY A 92 -7.86 3.26 -5.59
CA GLY A 92 -7.05 4.45 -5.40
C GLY A 92 -7.02 5.32 -6.66
N MET A 93 -6.57 6.54 -6.50
CA MET A 93 -6.42 7.47 -7.63
C MET A 93 -4.96 7.57 -8.00
N PRO A 94 -4.63 7.60 -9.31
CA PRO A 94 -3.30 8.03 -9.75
C PRO A 94 -2.97 9.39 -9.12
N VAL A 95 -1.75 9.58 -8.65
CA VAL A 95 -1.36 10.80 -7.92
C VAL A 95 -0.35 11.65 -8.66
N LEU A 96 0.33 11.10 -9.66
CA LEU A 96 1.45 11.74 -10.33
C LEU A 96 1.11 12.28 -11.72
N THR A 97 0.29 11.55 -12.48
CA THR A 97 0.18 11.76 -13.92
C THR A 97 -1.17 12.33 -14.37
N ILE A 98 -2.24 12.05 -13.66
CA ILE A 98 -3.60 12.37 -14.07
C ILE A 98 -4.39 13.00 -12.93
N SER A 99 -5.21 14.00 -13.26
CA SER A 99 -6.09 14.62 -12.27
C SER A 99 -7.15 13.63 -11.77
N ASN A 100 -7.19 13.43 -10.48
CA ASN A 100 -8.15 12.58 -9.79
C ASN A 100 -9.62 12.97 -10.05
N LYS A 101 -9.87 14.23 -10.37
CA LYS A 101 -11.23 14.74 -10.64
C LYS A 101 -11.84 14.19 -11.92
N THR A 102 -11.02 13.70 -12.84
CA THR A 102 -11.45 13.22 -14.16
C THR A 102 -11.61 11.70 -14.25
N ILE A 103 -11.21 10.98 -13.22
CA ILE A 103 -11.24 9.50 -13.18
C ILE A 103 -12.56 9.03 -12.60
N ASP A 104 -13.15 7.98 -13.20
CA ASP A 104 -14.30 7.26 -12.65
C ASP A 104 -13.94 5.80 -12.36
N ASN A 105 -13.34 5.60 -11.20
CA ASN A 105 -13.02 4.28 -10.63
C ASN A 105 -14.00 3.92 -9.49
N ASN A 106 -15.27 4.22 -9.66
CA ASN A 106 -16.31 3.91 -8.68
C ASN A 106 -17.18 2.74 -9.20
N PRO A 107 -17.13 1.54 -8.59
CA PRO A 107 -17.94 0.41 -9.02
C PRO A 107 -19.39 0.51 -8.59
N TYR A 108 -19.72 1.38 -7.62
CA TYR A 108 -21.06 1.50 -7.07
C TYR A 108 -21.96 2.36 -7.94
N SER A 109 -23.26 2.03 -7.99
CA SER A 109 -24.30 2.96 -8.45
C SER A 109 -24.38 4.17 -7.51
N GLU A 110 -24.95 5.26 -8.00
CA GLU A 110 -25.10 6.53 -7.23
C GLU A 110 -25.83 6.32 -5.90
N ASP A 111 -26.80 5.41 -5.85
CA ASP A 111 -27.55 5.05 -4.64
C ASP A 111 -26.88 3.93 -3.81
N GLY A 112 -25.76 3.40 -4.27
CA GLY A 112 -24.97 2.37 -3.60
C GLY A 112 -25.59 0.96 -3.64
N THR A 113 -26.73 0.76 -4.31
CA THR A 113 -27.45 -0.52 -4.27
C THR A 113 -26.88 -1.59 -5.21
N HIS A 114 -26.14 -1.16 -6.23
CA HIS A 114 -25.53 -2.05 -7.21
C HIS A 114 -24.03 -1.88 -7.25
N VAL A 115 -23.32 -2.99 -7.43
CA VAL A 115 -21.88 -3.03 -7.65
C VAL A 115 -21.62 -3.56 -9.06
N ASN A 116 -20.78 -2.89 -9.83
CA ASN A 116 -20.45 -3.29 -11.19
C ASN A 116 -19.87 -4.72 -11.21
N PRO A 117 -20.51 -5.66 -11.93
CA PRO A 117 -20.13 -7.07 -11.94
C PRO A 117 -18.70 -7.32 -12.47
N LYS A 118 -18.17 -6.46 -13.35
CA LYS A 118 -16.80 -6.59 -13.85
C LYS A 118 -15.76 -6.37 -12.75
N TYR A 119 -16.03 -5.41 -11.82
CA TYR A 119 -15.15 -5.21 -10.65
C TYR A 119 -15.24 -6.40 -9.69
N LEU A 120 -16.44 -6.94 -9.49
CA LEU A 120 -16.65 -8.11 -8.63
C LEU A 120 -15.98 -9.36 -9.21
N ASP A 121 -16.00 -9.55 -10.52
CA ASP A 121 -15.31 -10.66 -11.19
C ASP A 121 -13.81 -10.59 -11.00
N ARG A 122 -13.21 -9.43 -11.25
CA ARG A 122 -11.77 -9.21 -11.01
C ARG A 122 -11.39 -9.43 -9.54
N LEU A 123 -12.21 -8.94 -8.61
CA LEU A 123 -12.00 -9.14 -7.17
C LEU A 123 -12.09 -10.62 -6.80
N ASP A 124 -13.07 -11.37 -7.34
CA ASP A 124 -13.23 -12.81 -7.14
C ASP A 124 -12.00 -13.60 -7.57
N ARG A 125 -11.53 -13.35 -8.79
CA ARG A 125 -10.31 -13.99 -9.33
C ARG A 125 -9.08 -13.71 -8.45
N LEU A 126 -8.92 -12.46 -8.03
CA LEU A 126 -7.78 -12.03 -7.22
C LEU A 126 -7.81 -12.64 -5.81
N ILE A 127 -8.97 -12.61 -5.12
CA ILE A 127 -9.10 -13.23 -3.79
C ILE A 127 -8.90 -14.75 -3.88
N THR A 128 -9.45 -15.39 -4.92
CA THR A 128 -9.29 -16.84 -5.12
C THR A 128 -7.81 -17.21 -5.34
N ALA A 129 -7.08 -16.46 -6.14
CA ALA A 129 -5.66 -16.69 -6.35
C ALA A 129 -4.84 -16.49 -5.06
N ALA A 130 -5.15 -15.45 -4.28
CA ALA A 130 -4.53 -15.20 -2.98
C ALA A 130 -4.82 -16.34 -1.98
N ASP A 131 -6.07 -16.84 -1.95
CA ASP A 131 -6.48 -17.98 -1.10
C ASP A 131 -5.64 -19.24 -1.40
N GLN A 132 -5.42 -19.54 -2.67
CA GLN A 132 -4.60 -20.68 -3.10
C GLN A 132 -3.13 -20.55 -2.67
N LEU A 133 -2.67 -19.32 -2.53
CA LEU A 133 -1.31 -19.02 -2.09
C LEU A 133 -1.18 -18.88 -0.56
N GLY A 134 -2.25 -19.02 0.23
CA GLY A 134 -2.21 -18.76 1.67
C GLY A 134 -2.02 -17.27 2.01
N MET A 135 -2.50 -16.37 1.14
CA MET A 135 -2.41 -14.92 1.33
C MET A 135 -3.76 -14.30 1.68
N VAL A 136 -3.71 -13.20 2.39
CA VAL A 136 -4.87 -12.39 2.81
C VAL A 136 -5.06 -11.20 1.87
N VAL A 137 -6.30 -10.90 1.53
CA VAL A 137 -6.64 -9.68 0.79
C VAL A 137 -7.32 -8.68 1.72
N ILE A 138 -6.72 -7.49 1.87
CA ILE A 138 -7.33 -6.36 2.56
C ILE A 138 -8.22 -5.64 1.53
N VAL A 139 -9.53 -5.83 1.62
CA VAL A 139 -10.49 -5.23 0.67
C VAL A 139 -10.96 -3.89 1.22
N SER A 140 -10.48 -2.80 0.61
CA SER A 140 -10.90 -1.43 0.92
C SER A 140 -12.19 -1.12 0.17
N LEU A 141 -13.30 -0.86 0.91
CA LEU A 141 -14.62 -0.68 0.28
C LEU A 141 -14.81 0.73 -0.27
N LEU A 142 -14.40 1.76 0.48
CA LEU A 142 -14.63 3.17 0.16
C LEU A 142 -13.30 3.92 0.02
N TYR A 143 -13.20 4.70 -1.04
CA TYR A 143 -12.05 5.57 -1.28
C TYR A 143 -12.49 7.04 -1.40
N GLN A 144 -11.74 7.93 -0.79
CA GLN A 144 -12.08 9.35 -0.57
C GLN A 144 -12.59 10.08 -1.82
N GLY A 145 -11.92 9.98 -2.96
CA GLY A 145 -12.29 10.72 -4.17
C GLY A 145 -13.49 10.13 -4.89
N GLN A 146 -13.71 8.83 -4.80
CA GLN A 146 -14.81 8.14 -5.49
C GLN A 146 -16.11 8.20 -4.70
N SER A 147 -16.04 8.18 -3.38
CA SER A 147 -17.21 8.30 -2.50
C SER A 147 -17.95 9.65 -2.66
N ALA A 148 -17.28 10.69 -3.13
CA ALA A 148 -17.90 12.00 -3.42
C ALA A 148 -19.03 11.92 -4.48
N ARG A 149 -19.09 10.83 -5.27
CA ARG A 149 -20.14 10.55 -6.27
C ARG A 149 -21.38 9.90 -5.69
N MET A 150 -21.36 9.54 -4.40
CA MET A 150 -22.48 8.95 -3.71
C MET A 150 -23.30 10.05 -3.02
N ARG A 151 -24.64 9.98 -3.10
CA ARG A 151 -25.49 11.09 -2.68
C ARG A 151 -25.49 11.38 -1.18
N ASP A 152 -25.61 10.35 -0.36
CA ASP A 152 -25.81 10.51 1.09
C ASP A 152 -25.35 9.29 1.91
N GLY A 153 -25.52 9.35 3.22
CA GLY A 153 -25.14 8.28 4.13
C GLY A 153 -25.91 6.96 3.94
N ARG A 154 -27.12 6.99 3.34
CA ARG A 154 -27.85 5.76 2.99
C ARG A 154 -27.14 5.05 1.83
N CYS A 155 -26.73 5.82 0.84
CA CYS A 155 -25.95 5.30 -0.30
C CYS A 155 -24.62 4.69 0.16
N ILE A 156 -23.92 5.33 1.09
CA ILE A 156 -22.72 4.79 1.74
C ILE A 156 -23.04 3.45 2.43
N ARG A 157 -24.10 3.37 3.24
CA ARG A 157 -24.48 2.10 3.88
C ARG A 157 -24.83 1.01 2.87
N ASN A 158 -25.50 1.35 1.79
CA ASN A 158 -25.83 0.40 0.72
C ASN A 158 -24.54 -0.12 0.06
N ALA A 159 -23.57 0.74 -0.23
CA ALA A 159 -22.30 0.34 -0.81
C ALA A 159 -21.52 -0.62 0.11
N VAL A 160 -21.43 -0.30 1.41
CA VAL A 160 -20.81 -1.20 2.39
C VAL A 160 -21.52 -2.55 2.42
N LYS A 161 -22.87 -2.57 2.48
CA LYS A 161 -23.65 -3.82 2.40
C LYS A 161 -23.38 -4.59 1.11
N GLY A 162 -23.37 -3.90 -0.04
CA GLY A 162 -23.14 -4.53 -1.34
C GLY A 162 -21.79 -5.25 -1.41
N GLY A 163 -20.71 -4.59 -1.00
CA GLY A 163 -19.38 -5.21 -0.92
C GLY A 163 -19.33 -6.38 0.06
N CYS A 164 -19.85 -6.20 1.28
CA CYS A 164 -19.87 -7.25 2.31
C CYS A 164 -20.72 -8.47 1.90
N ASN A 165 -21.89 -8.24 1.29
CA ASN A 165 -22.75 -9.33 0.82
C ASN A 165 -22.11 -10.15 -0.29
N PHE A 166 -21.35 -9.50 -1.18
CA PHE A 166 -20.58 -10.22 -2.19
C PHE A 166 -19.53 -11.13 -1.52
N LEU A 167 -18.72 -10.59 -0.61
CA LEU A 167 -17.70 -11.35 0.11
C LEU A 167 -18.31 -12.54 0.88
N ARG A 168 -19.41 -12.31 1.60
CA ARG A 168 -20.15 -13.38 2.30
C ARG A 168 -20.69 -14.42 1.33
N GLY A 169 -21.29 -14.00 0.22
CA GLY A 169 -21.89 -14.89 -0.77
C GLY A 169 -20.88 -15.84 -1.42
N ARG A 170 -19.63 -15.42 -1.53
CA ARG A 170 -18.52 -16.25 -2.02
C ARG A 170 -17.90 -17.15 -0.94
N GLY A 171 -18.16 -16.86 0.35
CA GLY A 171 -17.66 -17.66 1.47
C GLY A 171 -16.18 -17.53 1.73
N TYR A 172 -15.56 -16.42 1.35
CA TYR A 172 -14.14 -16.16 1.63
C TYR A 172 -13.84 -16.12 3.13
N LYS A 173 -12.63 -16.57 3.49
CA LYS A 173 -12.09 -16.51 4.86
C LYS A 173 -10.72 -15.82 4.92
N ASN A 174 -10.11 -15.57 3.77
CA ASN A 174 -8.82 -14.91 3.63
C ASN A 174 -8.96 -13.39 3.35
N VAL A 175 -10.00 -12.77 3.87
CA VAL A 175 -10.29 -11.35 3.65
C VAL A 175 -10.33 -10.60 4.97
N LEU A 176 -9.62 -9.46 5.02
CA LEU A 176 -9.77 -8.38 5.98
C LEU A 176 -10.51 -7.24 5.28
N ILE A 177 -11.57 -6.72 5.88
CA ILE A 177 -12.31 -5.57 5.33
C ILE A 177 -11.73 -4.27 5.90
N GLU A 178 -11.29 -3.37 5.03
CA GLU A 178 -11.11 -1.96 5.33
C GLU A 178 -12.35 -1.20 4.87
N VAL A 179 -13.12 -0.63 5.81
CA VAL A 179 -14.38 0.04 5.45
C VAL A 179 -14.15 1.27 4.60
N ALA A 180 -13.18 2.10 4.98
CA ALA A 180 -12.76 3.25 4.21
C ALA A 180 -11.25 3.46 4.33
N ASN A 181 -10.62 3.79 3.21
CA ASN A 181 -9.26 4.27 3.19
C ASN A 181 -9.22 5.71 3.68
N GLU A 182 -8.49 5.98 4.76
CA GLU A 182 -8.30 7.32 5.33
C GLU A 182 -9.62 8.07 5.56
N HIS A 183 -10.47 7.51 6.41
CA HIS A 183 -11.83 8.01 6.64
C HIS A 183 -11.93 9.51 6.97
N ASP A 184 -10.88 10.10 7.57
CA ASP A 184 -10.83 11.48 8.10
C ASP A 184 -10.22 12.50 7.13
N VAL A 185 -9.91 12.13 5.89
CA VAL A 185 -9.38 13.09 4.91
C VAL A 185 -10.48 13.99 4.34
N GLY A 186 -10.06 15.19 3.95
CA GLY A 186 -10.99 16.27 3.60
C GLY A 186 -11.99 15.98 2.49
N GLN A 187 -11.71 14.99 1.62
CA GLN A 187 -12.62 14.59 0.55
C GLN A 187 -13.86 13.82 1.05
N PHE A 188 -13.83 13.28 2.28
CA PHE A 188 -14.99 12.67 2.93
C PHE A 188 -15.87 13.65 3.72
N LYS A 189 -15.52 14.92 3.82
CA LYS A 189 -16.28 15.92 4.61
C LYS A 189 -17.76 15.99 4.28
N ASN A 190 -18.14 15.69 3.02
CA ASN A 190 -19.54 15.65 2.60
C ASN A 190 -20.29 14.39 3.04
N HIS A 191 -19.58 13.42 3.65
CA HIS A 191 -20.14 12.20 4.17
C HIS A 191 -19.85 12.05 5.66
N PRO A 192 -20.61 12.73 6.56
CA PRO A 192 -20.38 12.68 8.00
C PRO A 192 -20.29 11.28 8.57
N LEU A 193 -21.02 10.32 7.98
CA LEU A 193 -21.01 8.91 8.37
C LEU A 193 -19.66 8.23 8.14
N VAL A 194 -18.85 8.72 7.20
CA VAL A 194 -17.48 8.22 6.97
C VAL A 194 -16.48 9.08 7.73
N PHE A 195 -16.63 10.41 7.64
CA PHE A 195 -15.63 11.37 8.10
C PHE A 195 -15.42 11.38 9.62
N TYR A 196 -16.50 11.27 10.41
CA TYR A 196 -16.40 11.33 11.86
C TYR A 196 -16.18 9.94 12.50
N PRO A 197 -15.40 9.85 13.59
CA PRO A 197 -15.05 8.59 14.25
C PRO A 197 -16.26 7.72 14.60
N ASP A 198 -17.31 8.28 15.20
CA ASP A 198 -18.54 7.54 15.56
C ASP A 198 -19.26 6.99 14.32
N GLY A 199 -19.23 7.76 13.24
CA GLY A 199 -19.86 7.37 11.97
C GLY A 199 -19.16 6.18 11.35
N ILE A 200 -17.83 6.24 11.21
CA ILE A 200 -17.06 5.14 10.63
C ILE A 200 -17.08 3.91 11.56
N ALA A 201 -17.06 4.07 12.89
CA ALA A 201 -17.23 2.97 13.83
C ALA A 201 -18.56 2.24 13.60
N SER A 202 -19.66 2.98 13.35
CA SER A 202 -20.97 2.38 13.01
C SER A 202 -20.94 1.62 11.68
N LEU A 203 -20.12 2.04 10.72
CA LEU A 203 -19.92 1.32 9.45
C LEU A 203 -19.05 0.08 9.61
N ILE A 204 -18.08 0.08 10.51
CA ILE A 204 -17.29 -1.10 10.89
C ILE A 204 -18.24 -2.18 11.44
N ASP A 205 -19.11 -1.82 12.38
CA ASP A 205 -20.12 -2.74 12.91
C ASP A 205 -21.10 -3.24 11.86
N LEU A 206 -21.51 -2.37 10.93
CA LEU A 206 -22.32 -2.78 9.79
C LEU A 206 -21.60 -3.79 8.92
N ALA A 207 -20.36 -3.52 8.56
CA ALA A 207 -19.55 -4.40 7.71
C ALA A 207 -19.35 -5.79 8.36
N ARG A 208 -19.06 -5.84 9.66
CA ARG A 208 -18.91 -7.08 10.42
C ARG A 208 -20.18 -7.95 10.35
N ARG A 209 -21.35 -7.35 10.57
CA ARG A 209 -22.63 -8.08 10.48
C ARG A 209 -22.95 -8.56 9.06
N GLU A 210 -22.79 -7.69 8.08
CA GLU A 210 -23.17 -7.99 6.69
C GLU A 210 -22.20 -8.95 6.00
N SER A 211 -20.92 -8.96 6.39
CA SER A 211 -19.91 -9.88 5.86
C SER A 211 -20.00 -11.31 6.39
N GLY A 212 -20.82 -11.55 7.42
CA GLY A 212 -20.93 -12.87 8.05
C GLY A 212 -19.73 -13.21 8.93
N GLY A 213 -19.12 -12.19 9.57
CA GLY A 213 -18.07 -12.36 10.57
C GLY A 213 -16.64 -12.34 10.01
N LEU A 214 -16.41 -11.74 8.84
CA LEU A 214 -15.05 -11.37 8.44
C LEU A 214 -14.50 -10.31 9.39
N LEU A 215 -13.18 -10.29 9.58
CA LEU A 215 -12.50 -9.28 10.38
C LEU A 215 -12.55 -7.92 9.66
N VAL A 216 -12.79 -6.86 10.43
CA VAL A 216 -13.05 -5.52 9.89
C VAL A 216 -12.22 -4.47 10.64
N GLY A 217 -11.73 -3.49 9.91
CA GLY A 217 -11.14 -2.26 10.42
C GLY A 217 -11.39 -1.08 9.48
N SER A 218 -10.82 0.06 9.79
CA SER A 218 -10.75 1.23 8.90
C SER A 218 -9.52 2.04 9.24
N SER A 219 -8.87 2.62 8.24
CA SER A 219 -7.70 3.46 8.45
C SER A 219 -8.07 4.94 8.57
N SER A 220 -7.21 5.70 9.26
CA SER A 220 -7.17 7.15 9.26
C SER A 220 -6.02 7.63 8.38
N GLY A 221 -6.00 8.92 8.03
CA GLY A 221 -4.90 9.51 7.28
C GLY A 221 -3.57 9.38 8.03
N GLY A 222 -2.47 9.50 7.29
CA GLY A 222 -1.13 9.21 7.80
C GLY A 222 -0.79 9.80 9.17
N ILE A 223 -0.20 8.97 10.04
CA ILE A 223 0.20 9.30 11.43
C ILE A 223 -0.96 9.75 12.33
N ARG A 224 -2.18 9.31 12.03
CA ARG A 224 -3.37 9.61 12.82
C ARG A 224 -4.11 8.33 13.20
N PHE A 225 -4.77 8.38 14.34
CA PHE A 225 -5.73 7.36 14.78
C PHE A 225 -6.81 7.99 15.66
N TYR A 226 -7.91 7.30 15.84
CA TYR A 226 -9.01 7.69 16.71
C TYR A 226 -9.36 6.50 17.61
N PRO A 227 -9.41 6.70 18.95
CA PRO A 227 -9.73 5.62 19.88
C PRO A 227 -11.03 4.88 19.52
N GLU A 228 -12.08 5.59 19.14
CA GLU A 228 -13.39 5.04 18.78
C GLU A 228 -13.29 4.10 17.57
N VAL A 229 -12.44 4.42 16.61
CA VAL A 229 -12.21 3.59 15.42
C VAL A 229 -11.39 2.35 15.79
N CYS A 230 -10.37 2.53 16.64
CA CYS A 230 -9.57 1.41 17.15
C CYS A 230 -10.45 0.43 17.97
N GLU A 231 -11.32 0.96 18.83
CA GLU A 231 -12.24 0.16 19.65
C GLU A 231 -13.29 -0.60 18.81
N ALA A 232 -13.74 -0.03 17.71
CA ALA A 232 -14.68 -0.69 16.81
C ALA A 232 -14.02 -1.76 15.93
N SER A 233 -12.72 -1.65 15.64
CA SER A 233 -12.00 -2.52 14.70
C SER A 233 -11.63 -3.87 15.30
N ASP A 234 -11.69 -4.96 14.55
CA ASP A 234 -11.14 -6.28 14.92
C ASP A 234 -9.62 -6.30 14.75
N ILE A 235 -9.14 -5.65 13.69
CA ILE A 235 -7.72 -5.38 13.41
C ILE A 235 -7.60 -3.86 13.24
N ILE A 236 -6.69 -3.24 13.99
CA ILE A 236 -6.46 -1.80 13.95
C ILE A 236 -5.60 -1.49 12.73
N LEU A 237 -6.18 -0.74 11.77
CA LEU A 237 -5.49 -0.30 10.57
C LEU A 237 -4.96 1.12 10.76
N VAL A 238 -3.67 1.31 10.45
CA VAL A 238 -3.00 2.61 10.54
C VAL A 238 -2.20 2.89 9.26
N HIS A 239 -1.95 4.18 8.99
CA HIS A 239 -1.10 4.62 7.89
C HIS A 239 0.13 5.35 8.43
N GLY A 240 1.30 5.04 7.86
CA GLY A 240 2.58 5.64 8.23
C GLY A 240 3.01 6.81 7.33
N ASN A 241 2.37 6.96 6.17
CA ASN A 241 2.74 7.94 5.17
C ASN A 241 2.68 9.38 5.71
N GLY A 242 3.65 10.21 5.30
CA GLY A 242 3.81 11.57 5.79
C GLY A 242 4.54 11.68 7.14
N GLY A 243 4.86 10.57 7.79
CA GLY A 243 5.54 10.53 9.07
C GLY A 243 7.07 10.48 8.99
N THR A 244 7.69 10.68 10.15
CA THR A 244 9.07 10.32 10.44
C THR A 244 9.10 9.05 11.29
N GLU A 245 10.26 8.40 11.46
CA GLU A 245 10.41 7.27 12.40
C GLU A 245 9.84 7.60 13.79
N GLN A 246 10.15 8.79 14.30
CA GLN A 246 9.70 9.19 15.63
C GLN A 246 8.18 9.36 15.71
N THR A 247 7.56 9.98 14.72
CA THR A 247 6.10 10.16 14.70
C THR A 247 5.37 8.85 14.47
N TYR A 248 5.92 7.95 13.65
CA TYR A 248 5.40 6.60 13.46
C TYR A 248 5.49 5.78 14.78
N TYR A 249 6.64 5.78 15.43
CA TYR A 249 6.80 5.15 16.74
C TYR A 249 5.80 5.69 17.77
N ASN A 250 5.65 7.02 17.85
CA ASN A 250 4.71 7.65 18.79
C ASN A 250 3.27 7.19 18.53
N MET A 251 2.83 7.16 17.27
CA MET A 251 1.50 6.67 16.89
C MET A 251 1.28 5.23 17.36
N ILE A 252 2.23 4.32 17.07
CA ILE A 252 2.12 2.92 17.50
C ILE A 252 2.08 2.79 19.01
N ARG A 253 2.95 3.51 19.75
CA ARG A 253 2.96 3.56 21.22
C ARG A 253 1.60 4.00 21.76
N ASP A 254 1.03 5.05 21.20
CA ASP A 254 -0.22 5.65 21.68
C ASP A 254 -1.43 4.75 21.37
N VAL A 255 -1.43 4.06 20.21
CA VAL A 255 -2.43 3.01 19.89
C VAL A 255 -2.31 1.83 20.86
N LYS A 256 -1.09 1.37 21.17
CA LYS A 256 -0.88 0.29 22.16
C LYS A 256 -1.33 0.69 23.57
N ALA A 257 -1.20 1.97 23.93
CA ALA A 257 -1.66 2.48 25.23
C ALA A 257 -3.19 2.41 25.41
N LEU A 258 -3.98 2.20 24.36
CA LEU A 258 -5.41 1.91 24.45
C LEU A 258 -5.70 0.53 25.06
N ASN A 259 -4.71 -0.36 25.15
CA ASN A 259 -4.80 -1.71 25.73
C ASN A 259 -5.96 -2.57 25.16
N LEU A 260 -6.20 -2.48 23.86
CA LEU A 260 -7.31 -3.19 23.22
C LEU A 260 -7.01 -4.67 22.94
N ASN A 261 -5.74 -5.09 23.08
CA ASN A 261 -5.29 -6.46 22.79
C ASN A 261 -5.71 -6.94 21.40
N ARG A 262 -5.45 -6.10 20.38
CA ARG A 262 -5.78 -6.34 18.98
C ARG A 262 -4.57 -6.12 18.09
N PRO A 263 -4.43 -6.86 16.97
CA PRO A 263 -3.34 -6.64 16.04
C PRO A 263 -3.38 -5.22 15.46
N ILE A 264 -2.19 -4.61 15.33
CA ILE A 264 -1.99 -3.33 14.65
C ILE A 264 -1.32 -3.62 13.30
N VAL A 265 -1.97 -3.22 12.23
CA VAL A 265 -1.49 -3.40 10.86
C VAL A 265 -1.40 -2.03 10.19
N CYS A 266 -0.19 -1.58 9.94
CA CYS A 266 0.02 -0.51 8.98
C CYS A 266 -0.23 -1.08 7.58
N ASN A 267 -1.30 -0.65 6.90
CA ASN A 267 -1.65 -1.15 5.58
C ASN A 267 -1.36 -0.16 4.44
N GLU A 268 -0.78 0.97 4.79
CA GLU A 268 -0.23 1.95 3.85
C GLU A 268 0.88 2.76 4.51
N ASP A 269 2.07 2.75 3.91
CA ASP A 269 3.15 3.66 4.26
C ASP A 269 3.81 4.20 2.97
N SER A 270 4.73 5.13 3.13
CA SER A 270 5.59 5.61 2.06
C SER A 270 6.77 4.63 1.83
N PRO A 271 7.60 4.82 0.79
CA PRO A 271 8.80 4.01 0.59
C PRO A 271 9.93 4.35 1.60
N ARG A 272 9.59 4.52 2.87
CA ARG A 272 10.54 4.78 3.97
C ARG A 272 10.85 3.49 4.71
N PHE A 273 11.92 2.81 4.33
CA PHE A 273 12.34 1.54 4.96
C PHE A 273 12.77 1.70 6.41
N THR A 274 13.12 2.91 6.81
CA THR A 274 13.38 3.24 8.21
C THR A 274 12.13 3.05 9.08
N GLN A 275 10.92 3.26 8.56
CA GLN A 275 9.66 2.96 9.27
C GLN A 275 9.38 1.45 9.36
N LEU A 276 9.75 0.65 8.37
CA LEU A 276 9.73 -0.82 8.48
C LEU A 276 10.57 -1.31 9.66
N LYS A 277 11.74 -0.72 9.89
CA LYS A 277 12.57 -1.02 11.06
C LYS A 277 11.83 -0.74 12.37
N VAL A 278 11.14 0.40 12.46
CA VAL A 278 10.32 0.75 13.64
C VAL A 278 9.17 -0.24 13.83
N ALA A 279 8.52 -0.67 12.75
CA ALA A 279 7.46 -1.68 12.82
C ALA A 279 7.97 -3.00 13.41
N TYR A 280 9.11 -3.50 12.96
CA TYR A 280 9.75 -4.69 13.57
C TYR A 280 10.07 -4.47 15.06
N GLN A 281 10.65 -3.33 15.43
CA GLN A 281 10.99 -3.01 16.82
C GLN A 281 9.78 -2.91 17.73
N THR A 282 8.64 -2.52 17.19
CA THR A 282 7.39 -2.39 17.95
C THR A 282 6.52 -3.65 17.86
N GLY A 283 6.92 -4.67 17.09
CA GLY A 283 6.13 -5.89 16.88
C GLY A 283 4.79 -5.61 16.21
N THR A 284 4.78 -4.72 15.19
CA THR A 284 3.60 -4.39 14.39
C THR A 284 3.82 -4.73 12.93
N SER A 285 2.73 -4.97 12.20
CA SER A 285 2.77 -5.24 10.77
C SER A 285 3.02 -3.96 9.97
N TRP A 286 3.68 -4.08 8.83
CA TRP A 286 3.98 -2.92 7.97
C TRP A 286 3.56 -3.15 6.52
N GLY A 287 3.05 -2.09 5.87
CA GLY A 287 2.51 -2.10 4.53
C GLY A 287 3.26 -1.18 3.58
N TYR A 288 3.94 -1.77 2.63
CA TYR A 288 4.69 -1.10 1.59
C TYR A 288 3.81 -0.39 0.57
N TYR A 289 4.19 0.82 0.21
CA TYR A 289 3.49 1.61 -0.79
C TYR A 289 4.46 2.26 -1.79
N ASN A 290 4.43 1.79 -3.03
CA ASN A 290 5.16 2.39 -4.14
C ASN A 290 4.18 3.09 -5.08
N THR A 291 4.20 4.41 -5.07
CA THR A 291 3.30 5.24 -5.88
C THR A 291 3.54 5.05 -7.37
N HIS A 292 4.81 4.91 -7.80
CA HIS A 292 5.17 4.90 -9.22
C HIS A 292 4.79 3.60 -9.91
N THR A 293 5.15 2.46 -9.31
CA THR A 293 4.99 1.17 -9.97
C THR A 293 3.68 0.47 -9.61
N LYS A 294 3.09 0.76 -8.44
CA LYS A 294 1.94 0.02 -7.91
C LYS A 294 0.63 0.82 -7.88
N GLN A 295 0.67 2.14 -8.03
CA GLN A 295 -0.54 2.97 -8.01
C GLN A 295 -0.80 3.72 -9.32
N GLU A 296 0.21 4.03 -10.11
CA GLU A 296 0.03 4.66 -11.43
C GLU A 296 -0.28 3.60 -12.50
N PRO A 297 -1.50 3.56 -13.08
CA PRO A 297 -1.78 2.64 -14.17
C PRO A 297 -1.03 3.00 -15.47
N PRO A 298 -0.61 2.02 -16.27
CA PRO A 298 -0.61 0.59 -15.98
C PRO A 298 0.43 0.25 -14.91
N ALA A 299 0.03 -0.50 -13.89
CA ALA A 299 0.92 -0.87 -12.81
C ALA A 299 1.87 -2.01 -13.24
N ASP A 300 3.11 -1.96 -12.75
CA ASP A 300 4.03 -3.09 -12.77
C ASP A 300 3.96 -3.82 -11.44
N TRP A 301 3.36 -5.00 -11.43
CA TRP A 301 3.12 -5.77 -10.22
C TRP A 301 4.31 -6.62 -9.78
N SER A 302 5.33 -6.78 -10.63
CA SER A 302 6.53 -7.53 -10.30
C SER A 302 7.36 -6.87 -9.18
N VAL A 303 8.31 -7.60 -8.62
CA VAL A 303 9.34 -7.04 -7.74
C VAL A 303 10.39 -6.37 -8.62
N THR A 304 10.19 -5.09 -8.92
CA THR A 304 11.09 -4.32 -9.80
C THR A 304 12.41 -4.02 -9.12
N ALA A 305 13.46 -3.75 -9.91
CA ALA A 305 14.76 -3.33 -9.40
C ALA A 305 14.66 -2.03 -8.57
N GLY A 306 15.55 -1.86 -7.62
CA GLY A 306 15.57 -0.72 -6.73
C GLY A 306 14.61 -0.90 -5.56
N GLU A 307 13.65 0.02 -5.39
CA GLU A 307 12.79 0.11 -4.21
C GLU A 307 12.00 -1.17 -3.91
N ASP A 308 11.30 -1.74 -4.90
CA ASP A 308 10.49 -2.94 -4.67
C ASP A 308 11.37 -4.11 -4.21
N TYR A 309 12.54 -4.29 -4.85
CA TYR A 309 13.47 -5.34 -4.49
C TYR A 309 14.10 -5.13 -3.11
N PHE A 310 14.47 -3.89 -2.77
CA PHE A 310 15.02 -3.58 -1.45
C PHE A 310 13.98 -3.76 -0.34
N PHE A 311 12.73 -3.37 -0.59
CA PHE A 311 11.65 -3.67 0.34
C PHE A 311 11.47 -5.16 0.55
N ALA A 312 11.33 -5.92 -0.55
CA ALA A 312 11.12 -7.36 -0.50
C ALA A 312 12.28 -8.06 0.26
N TRP A 313 13.51 -7.66 -0.03
CA TRP A 313 14.71 -8.17 0.63
C TRP A 313 14.70 -7.86 2.13
N ARG A 314 14.47 -6.59 2.53
CA ARG A 314 14.44 -6.19 3.95
C ARG A 314 13.30 -6.85 4.72
N MET A 315 12.16 -7.02 4.09
CA MET A 315 11.04 -7.74 4.68
C MET A 315 11.43 -9.20 4.96
N ALA A 316 12.00 -9.87 3.97
CA ALA A 316 12.44 -11.26 4.09
C ALA A 316 13.52 -11.44 5.16
N ASP A 317 14.57 -10.60 5.13
CA ASP A 317 15.64 -10.61 6.12
C ASP A 317 15.11 -10.38 7.55
N GLY A 318 14.25 -9.38 7.74
CA GLY A 318 13.62 -9.12 9.04
C GLY A 318 12.72 -10.24 9.55
N LEU A 319 12.16 -11.05 8.65
CA LEU A 319 11.38 -12.25 8.96
C LEU A 319 12.26 -13.52 9.10
N GLY A 320 13.59 -13.42 8.92
CA GLY A 320 14.48 -14.56 8.97
C GLY A 320 14.36 -15.52 7.77
N ILE A 321 13.77 -15.08 6.67
CA ILE A 321 13.76 -15.77 5.39
C ILE A 321 15.13 -15.59 4.74
N GLU A 322 15.74 -16.70 4.30
CA GLU A 322 17.03 -16.67 3.62
C GLU A 322 16.91 -15.91 2.27
N VAL A 323 17.73 -14.87 2.12
CA VAL A 323 17.83 -14.06 0.90
C VAL A 323 19.28 -13.93 0.45
N PRO A 324 19.54 -13.80 -0.86
CA PRO A 324 20.89 -13.60 -1.37
C PRO A 324 21.51 -12.33 -0.78
N GLU A 325 22.80 -12.39 -0.46
CA GLU A 325 23.56 -11.19 -0.09
C GLU A 325 23.58 -10.21 -1.28
N ILE A 326 23.31 -8.94 -0.99
CA ILE A 326 23.43 -7.85 -1.98
C ILE A 326 24.81 -7.21 -1.80
N PRO A 327 25.69 -7.28 -2.81
CA PRO A 327 27.00 -6.63 -2.75
C PRO A 327 26.86 -5.14 -2.42
N PHE A 328 27.81 -4.59 -1.66
CA PHE A 328 27.75 -3.20 -1.18
C PHE A 328 27.43 -2.20 -2.29
N GLU A 329 28.06 -2.36 -3.44
CA GLU A 329 27.86 -1.49 -4.59
C GLU A 329 26.41 -1.55 -5.13
N ALA A 330 25.74 -2.69 -5.05
CA ALA A 330 24.37 -2.88 -5.51
C ALA A 330 23.30 -2.45 -4.48
N GLN A 331 23.71 -2.02 -3.27
CA GLN A 331 22.80 -1.53 -2.22
C GLN A 331 22.29 -0.11 -2.47
N PHE A 332 22.71 0.54 -3.53
CA PHE A 332 22.35 1.92 -3.88
C PHE A 332 21.93 1.98 -5.36
N TYR A 333 20.73 2.45 -5.64
CA TYR A 333 20.16 2.43 -6.99
C TYR A 333 19.57 3.79 -7.36
N LEU A 334 20.09 4.41 -8.43
CA LEU A 334 19.54 5.64 -8.98
C LEU A 334 18.32 5.28 -9.84
N GLN A 335 17.15 5.50 -9.29
CA GLN A 335 15.85 5.11 -9.85
C GLN A 335 15.15 6.29 -10.51
N GLY A 336 14.26 6.00 -11.46
CA GLY A 336 13.43 6.99 -12.15
C GLY A 336 13.67 7.05 -13.66
N PHE A 337 14.55 6.21 -14.18
CA PHE A 337 14.87 6.13 -15.62
C PHE A 337 14.19 4.95 -16.30
N GLU A 338 13.59 4.06 -15.54
CA GLU A 338 12.81 2.93 -16.03
C GLU A 338 11.51 3.41 -16.67
N GLU A 339 11.00 2.62 -17.62
CA GLU A 339 9.78 2.95 -18.37
C GLU A 339 8.58 3.23 -17.45
N ALA A 340 8.40 2.44 -16.39
CA ALA A 340 7.32 2.61 -15.42
C ALA A 340 7.38 3.93 -14.63
N ASN A 341 8.54 4.56 -14.56
CA ASN A 341 8.76 5.84 -13.88
C ASN A 341 8.68 7.04 -14.83
N THR A 342 8.19 6.82 -16.07
CA THR A 342 8.08 7.84 -17.11
C THR A 342 6.64 8.22 -17.37
N TYR A 343 6.38 9.51 -17.49
CA TYR A 343 5.14 10.03 -18.07
C TYR A 343 5.46 11.18 -19.01
N GLN A 344 5.18 11.00 -20.29
CA GLN A 344 5.64 11.90 -21.36
C GLN A 344 7.18 12.02 -21.31
N ASN A 345 7.71 13.23 -21.16
CA ASN A 345 9.15 13.50 -20.95
C ASN A 345 9.53 13.71 -19.48
N LYS A 346 8.64 13.40 -18.53
CA LYS A 346 8.90 13.57 -17.09
C LYS A 346 9.40 12.28 -16.45
N ARG A 347 10.33 12.44 -15.52
CA ARG A 347 10.89 11.38 -14.69
C ARG A 347 10.79 11.78 -13.22
N TRP A 348 10.53 10.79 -12.36
CA TRP A 348 10.58 10.94 -10.90
C TRP A 348 11.88 10.29 -10.42
N ILE A 349 12.93 11.11 -10.34
CA ILE A 349 14.30 10.66 -10.07
C ILE A 349 14.51 10.63 -8.56
N ARG A 350 15.09 9.56 -8.06
CA ARG A 350 15.51 9.41 -6.67
C ARG A 350 16.68 8.44 -6.53
N LEU A 351 17.35 8.54 -5.38
CA LEU A 351 18.19 7.46 -4.93
C LEU A 351 17.40 6.56 -3.99
N THR A 352 17.35 5.27 -4.27
CA THR A 352 16.87 4.26 -3.32
C THR A 352 18.04 3.46 -2.78
N SER A 353 17.97 3.04 -1.52
CA SER A 353 19.01 2.27 -0.86
C SER A 353 18.42 1.12 -0.07
N LEU A 354 19.18 0.00 -0.03
CA LEU A 354 18.85 -1.11 0.86
C LEU A 354 18.87 -0.70 2.33
N TYR A 355 19.76 0.23 2.70
CA TYR A 355 19.94 0.73 4.06
C TYR A 355 19.96 2.27 4.07
N PRO A 356 18.81 2.93 3.89
CA PRO A 356 18.73 4.39 3.85
C PRO A 356 19.24 5.05 5.13
N GLU A 357 19.18 4.36 6.26
CA GLU A 357 19.73 4.80 7.56
C GLU A 357 21.26 4.99 7.59
N LYS A 358 21.98 4.57 6.54
CA LYS A 358 23.43 4.81 6.40
C LYS A 358 23.73 6.12 5.67
N ILE A 359 22.74 6.72 5.00
CA ILE A 359 22.89 7.90 4.16
C ILE A 359 22.71 9.16 5.01
N ASP A 360 23.66 10.07 4.92
CA ASP A 360 23.58 11.41 5.51
C ASP A 360 22.77 12.33 4.58
N TYR A 361 23.19 12.45 3.31
CA TYR A 361 22.43 13.16 2.28
C TYR A 361 22.85 12.70 0.87
N VAL A 362 22.08 13.11 -0.13
CA VAL A 362 22.34 12.81 -1.54
C VAL A 362 22.32 14.09 -2.36
N GLU A 363 23.38 14.34 -3.13
CA GLU A 363 23.42 15.41 -4.12
C GLU A 363 23.10 14.84 -5.50
N PHE A 364 22.30 15.56 -6.27
CA PHE A 364 21.97 15.21 -7.65
C PHE A 364 22.59 16.19 -8.63
N TYR A 365 23.20 15.65 -9.67
CA TYR A 365 23.84 16.40 -10.74
C TYR A 365 23.18 16.07 -12.08
N ARG A 366 22.93 17.11 -12.90
CA ARG A 366 22.40 17.00 -14.26
C ARG A 366 23.45 17.55 -15.23
N ASN A 367 23.98 16.71 -16.13
CA ASN A 367 25.06 17.06 -17.06
C ASN A 367 26.24 17.73 -16.33
N ASP A 368 26.73 17.10 -15.27
CA ASP A 368 27.81 17.54 -14.39
C ASP A 368 27.58 18.87 -13.64
N ARG A 369 26.39 19.42 -13.69
CA ARG A 369 26.01 20.59 -12.90
C ARG A 369 25.15 20.20 -11.72
N PHE A 370 25.46 20.72 -10.54
CA PHE A 370 24.63 20.55 -9.35
C PHE A 370 23.19 20.94 -9.68
N TYR A 371 22.26 20.09 -9.30
CA TYR A 371 20.83 20.27 -9.58
C TYR A 371 20.00 20.37 -8.30
N ASP A 372 20.15 19.42 -7.36
CA ASP A 372 19.35 19.36 -6.13
C ASP A 372 20.08 18.57 -5.05
N ILE A 373 19.57 18.63 -3.82
CA ILE A 373 20.05 17.87 -2.67
C ILE A 373 18.86 17.31 -1.88
N ALA A 374 18.97 16.07 -1.40
CA ALA A 374 17.98 15.43 -0.55
C ALA A 374 18.61 14.97 0.76
N TYR A 375 18.03 15.40 1.89
CA TYR A 375 18.48 15.08 3.24
C TYR A 375 17.68 13.95 3.90
N GLU A 376 16.56 13.56 3.29
CA GLU A 376 15.64 12.60 3.88
C GLU A 376 15.22 11.52 2.89
N GLU A 377 15.04 10.29 3.40
CA GLU A 377 14.32 9.26 2.67
C GLU A 377 12.91 9.75 2.31
N PRO A 378 12.45 9.54 1.08
CA PRO A 378 12.97 8.63 0.06
C PRO A 378 13.92 9.26 -0.98
N TYR A 379 14.67 10.29 -0.66
CA TYR A 379 15.71 10.94 -1.45
C TYR A 379 15.32 11.28 -2.90
N TYR A 380 14.15 11.92 -3.08
CA TYR A 380 13.69 12.39 -4.38
C TYR A 380 14.30 13.73 -4.78
N VAL A 381 14.57 13.85 -6.06
CA VAL A 381 14.80 15.16 -6.70
C VAL A 381 13.52 16.00 -6.61
N ASN A 382 13.65 17.28 -6.29
CA ASN A 382 12.53 18.20 -6.06
C ASN A 382 11.57 17.74 -4.95
N HIS A 383 12.09 17.08 -3.91
CA HIS A 383 11.31 16.65 -2.76
C HIS A 383 10.63 17.83 -2.08
N ARG A 384 9.32 17.77 -1.90
CA ARG A 384 8.54 18.80 -1.20
C ARG A 384 7.80 18.25 0.02
N GLN A 385 7.22 17.08 -0.13
CA GLN A 385 6.52 16.34 0.92
C GLN A 385 6.62 14.85 0.60
N THR A 386 6.52 14.01 1.62
CA THR A 386 6.73 12.56 1.50
C THR A 386 5.82 11.86 0.48
N TRP A 387 4.66 12.44 0.17
CA TRP A 387 3.68 11.90 -0.77
C TRP A 387 3.42 12.81 -1.99
N ILE A 388 3.96 14.05 -2.00
CA ILE A 388 3.91 14.96 -3.15
C ILE A 388 5.28 14.99 -3.80
N GLN A 389 5.36 14.47 -5.02
CA GLN A 389 6.58 14.39 -5.78
C GLN A 389 6.41 15.14 -7.10
N GLN A 390 7.45 15.82 -7.53
CA GLN A 390 7.45 16.58 -8.77
C GLN A 390 8.37 15.90 -9.80
N GLY A 391 7.81 15.53 -10.95
CA GLY A 391 8.59 15.00 -12.06
C GLY A 391 9.48 16.08 -12.68
N VAL A 392 10.67 15.67 -13.09
CA VAL A 392 11.63 16.50 -13.82
C VAL A 392 11.49 16.24 -15.31
N GLU A 393 11.39 17.28 -16.12
CA GLU A 393 11.47 17.14 -17.57
C GLU A 393 12.91 16.88 -17.98
N ILE A 394 13.14 15.77 -18.69
CA ILE A 394 14.45 15.37 -19.18
C ILE A 394 14.39 14.96 -20.66
N THR A 395 15.54 14.98 -21.29
CA THR A 395 15.77 14.41 -22.62
C THR A 395 16.58 13.12 -22.51
N ASP A 396 16.47 12.24 -23.51
CA ASP A 396 17.14 10.93 -23.52
C ASP A 396 18.68 11.00 -23.53
N THR A 397 19.25 12.18 -23.77
CA THR A 397 20.71 12.38 -23.84
C THR A 397 21.29 12.94 -22.52
N GLU A 398 20.48 13.18 -21.52
CA GLU A 398 20.95 13.78 -20.27
C GLU A 398 21.60 12.75 -19.35
N ARG A 399 22.74 13.14 -18.81
CA ARG A 399 23.43 12.37 -17.77
C ARG A 399 23.00 12.86 -16.41
N TRP A 400 22.54 11.91 -15.60
CA TRP A 400 22.19 12.15 -14.20
C TRP A 400 23.13 11.34 -13.30
N ARG A 401 23.59 11.98 -12.23
CA ARG A 401 24.47 11.37 -11.25
C ARG A 401 24.00 11.73 -9.83
N ALA A 402 23.91 10.73 -8.97
CA ALA A 402 23.72 10.89 -7.54
C ALA A 402 25.07 10.73 -6.83
N VAL A 403 25.45 11.69 -6.01
CA VAL A 403 26.60 11.62 -5.10
C VAL A 403 26.05 11.39 -3.69
N ILE A 404 26.40 10.26 -3.11
CA ILE A 404 25.80 9.73 -1.89
C ILE A 404 26.81 9.89 -0.77
N HIS A 405 26.48 10.71 0.21
CA HIS A 405 27.30 10.90 1.40
C HIS A 405 26.79 10.00 2.52
N LEU A 406 27.67 9.14 3.04
CA LEU A 406 27.32 8.22 4.12
C LEU A 406 27.74 8.79 5.48
N HIS A 407 27.03 8.43 6.53
CA HIS A 407 27.42 8.78 7.92
C HIS A 407 28.80 8.25 8.33
N SER A 408 29.34 7.26 7.62
CA SER A 408 30.73 6.79 7.79
C SER A 408 31.79 7.78 7.29
N GLY A 409 31.38 8.77 6.49
CA GLY A 409 32.27 9.68 5.77
C GLY A 409 32.63 9.21 4.36
N ASP A 410 32.20 8.02 3.96
CA ASP A 410 32.41 7.52 2.60
C ASP A 410 31.50 8.26 1.61
N ILE A 411 31.97 8.41 0.38
CA ILE A 411 31.23 9.04 -0.72
C ILE A 411 31.16 8.04 -1.88
N LEU A 412 29.94 7.83 -2.40
CA LEU A 412 29.66 6.93 -3.51
C LEU A 412 28.99 7.71 -4.64
N GLU A 413 29.07 7.18 -5.86
CA GLU A 413 28.38 7.76 -7.02
C GLU A 413 27.55 6.71 -7.74
N ARG A 414 26.39 7.14 -8.27
CA ARG A 414 25.51 6.35 -9.16
C ARG A 414 25.08 7.22 -10.32
N GLU A 415 25.11 6.65 -11.51
CA GLU A 415 24.72 7.33 -12.76
C GLU A 415 23.55 6.58 -13.42
N ASN A 416 22.75 7.30 -14.21
CA ASN A 416 21.81 6.66 -15.11
C ASN A 416 22.56 6.02 -16.28
N HIS A 417 22.11 4.83 -16.65
CA HIS A 417 22.66 4.07 -17.77
C HIS A 417 21.86 4.30 -19.04
#